data_23b95446ac25b1f288073c3d088127d2
#
_entry.id   23b95446ac25b1f288073c3d088127d2
#
_cell.length_a   1.000
_cell.length_b   1.000
_cell.length_c   1.000
_cell.angle_alpha   90.00
_cell.angle_beta   90.00
_cell.angle_gamma   90.00
#
_symmetry.space_group_name_H-M   'P 1'
#
loop_
_entity.id
_entity.type
_entity.pdbx_description
1 polymer ?
#
loop_
_entity_poly.entity_id
_entity_poly.type
_entity_poly.pdbx_seq_one_letter_code
_entity_poly.pdbx_strand_id
1 'polypeptide(L)'
;HYPLRRQRQMCIRDRLGVNVAFIMRCRVEGLRDIGMCQNPFGSFNFLLGLETLSLRMERHCGNTMALARYLQSHPMVSWVNYPGLSDHPFHRKANEYFRKDCYGAVLTFGVKGGLGPGTKFIDSLRLASQLANVGDAKTLVIHPASTTHEQLTEAEQKASGVSQDMIRVSVGIEHIDDIVADFAQGLEEARNA
;
A
#
# COMPACT_ATOMS: atom_id res chain seq x y z
N HIS A 1 -1.25 21.41 29.71
CA HIS A 1 -2.02 20.14 29.58
C HIS A 1 -1.16 18.90 29.31
N TYR A 2 0.03 19.03 28.77
CA TYR A 2 0.92 17.90 28.44
C TYR A 2 1.50 17.17 29.70
N PRO A 3 1.92 17.88 30.77
CA PRO A 3 2.43 17.23 31.99
C PRO A 3 1.37 16.37 32.71
N LEU A 4 0.13 16.84 32.75
CA LEU A 4 -0.98 16.12 33.41
C LEU A 4 -1.34 14.79 32.72
N ARG A 5 -1.15 14.70 31.39
CA ARG A 5 -1.35 13.42 30.66
C ARG A 5 -0.30 12.38 31.00
N ARG A 6 0.98 12.78 31.11
CA ARG A 6 2.06 11.88 31.54
C ARG A 6 1.87 11.41 32.98
N GLN A 7 1.45 12.29 33.85
CA GLN A 7 1.19 11.99 35.26
C GLN A 7 0.03 10.99 35.43
N ARG A 8 -1.06 11.13 34.65
CA ARG A 8 -2.16 10.13 34.61
C ARG A 8 -1.69 8.75 34.14
N GLN A 9 -0.84 8.69 33.13
CA GLN A 9 -0.30 7.41 32.64
C GLN A 9 0.59 6.73 33.68
N MET A 10 1.42 7.49 34.39
CA MET A 10 2.22 7.00 35.52
C MET A 10 1.34 6.47 36.66
N CYS A 11 0.33 7.23 37.08
CA CYS A 11 -0.58 6.81 38.17
C CYS A 11 -1.34 5.52 37.83
N ILE A 12 -1.75 5.31 36.56
CA ILE A 12 -2.40 4.07 36.13
C ILE A 12 -1.43 2.90 36.20
N ARG A 13 -0.20 3.08 35.72
CA ARG A 13 0.85 2.06 35.78
C ARG A 13 1.20 1.69 37.21
N ASP A 14 1.38 2.67 38.08
CA ASP A 14 1.79 2.48 39.48
C ASP A 14 0.70 1.75 40.31
N ARG A 15 -0.58 2.04 40.02
CA ARG A 15 -1.69 1.37 40.72
C ARG A 15 -1.95 -0.05 40.27
N LEU A 16 -1.77 -0.36 39.00
CA LEU A 16 -2.12 -1.66 38.42
C LEU A 16 -0.91 -2.60 38.30
N GLY A 17 0.32 -2.11 38.52
CA GLY A 17 1.55 -2.90 38.39
C GLY A 17 1.85 -3.40 36.97
N VAL A 18 0.98 -3.06 36.01
CA VAL A 18 1.09 -3.44 34.58
C VAL A 18 0.89 -2.24 33.65
N ASN A 19 1.56 -2.24 32.51
CA ASN A 19 1.45 -1.15 31.55
C ASN A 19 0.17 -1.26 30.70
N VAL A 20 -0.96 -0.87 31.27
CA VAL A 20 -2.28 -0.85 30.61
C VAL A 20 -2.76 0.57 30.26
N ALA A 21 -1.87 1.57 30.32
CA ALA A 21 -2.21 2.98 30.11
C ALA A 21 -2.90 3.23 28.76
N PHE A 22 -2.42 2.59 27.69
CA PHE A 22 -3.01 2.69 26.35
C PHE A 22 -4.45 2.14 26.31
N ILE A 23 -4.65 0.95 26.82
CA ILE A 23 -5.98 0.29 26.85
C ILE A 23 -6.97 1.09 27.69
N MET A 24 -6.53 1.58 28.86
CA MET A 24 -7.38 2.43 29.72
C MET A 24 -7.75 3.73 29.01
N ARG A 25 -6.83 4.34 28.29
CA ARG A 25 -7.12 5.55 27.51
C ARG A 25 -8.12 5.28 26.39
N CYS A 26 -7.95 4.20 25.66
CA CYS A 26 -8.90 3.78 24.62
C CYS A 26 -10.31 3.57 25.21
N ARG A 27 -10.42 2.95 26.39
CA ARG A 27 -11.72 2.71 27.03
C ARG A 27 -12.36 3.97 27.60
N VAL A 28 -11.57 4.87 28.17
CA VAL A 28 -12.09 6.08 28.82
C VAL A 28 -12.34 7.19 27.80
N GLU A 29 -11.34 7.57 27.00
CA GLU A 29 -11.47 8.66 26.05
C GLU A 29 -12.17 8.21 24.75
N GLY A 30 -11.77 7.09 24.16
CA GLY A 30 -12.33 6.62 22.91
C GLY A 30 -13.75 6.04 23.07
N LEU A 31 -13.89 5.02 23.90
CA LEU A 31 -15.15 4.30 24.02
C LEU A 31 -16.18 5.09 24.85
N ARG A 32 -15.81 5.52 26.08
CA ARG A 32 -16.77 6.16 27.00
C ARG A 32 -17.08 7.60 26.59
N ASP A 33 -16.06 8.43 26.35
CA ASP A 33 -16.26 9.87 26.18
C ASP A 33 -16.66 10.25 24.75
N ILE A 34 -16.12 9.55 23.73
CA ILE A 34 -16.42 9.79 22.30
C ILE A 34 -17.49 8.83 21.79
N GLY A 35 -17.65 7.67 22.40
CA GLY A 35 -18.63 6.66 22.01
C GLY A 35 -18.21 5.79 20.81
N MET A 36 -16.91 5.72 20.50
CA MET A 36 -16.38 4.88 19.42
C MET A 36 -16.55 3.41 19.77
N CYS A 37 -17.59 2.79 19.26
CA CYS A 37 -17.81 1.36 19.41
C CYS A 37 -18.24 0.72 18.09
N GLN A 38 -17.89 -0.55 17.92
CA GLN A 38 -18.30 -1.34 16.77
C GLN A 38 -19.79 -1.70 16.92
N ASN A 39 -20.61 -1.36 15.92
CA ASN A 39 -21.99 -1.81 15.88
C ASN A 39 -22.10 -3.26 15.33
N PRO A 40 -23.17 -4.00 15.69
CA PRO A 40 -23.32 -5.40 15.29
C PRO A 40 -23.32 -5.63 13.78
N PHE A 41 -23.95 -4.73 12.99
CA PHE A 41 -23.98 -4.83 11.53
C PHE A 41 -22.60 -4.61 10.89
N GLY A 42 -21.82 -3.64 11.40
CA GLY A 42 -20.44 -3.45 10.99
C GLY A 42 -19.57 -4.66 11.34
N SER A 43 -19.77 -5.25 12.54
CA SER A 43 -19.07 -6.48 12.94
C SER A 43 -19.38 -7.65 12.01
N PHE A 44 -20.64 -7.82 11.63
CA PHE A 44 -21.05 -8.84 10.67
C PHE A 44 -20.38 -8.66 9.31
N ASN A 45 -20.36 -7.44 8.79
CA ASN A 45 -19.66 -7.14 7.52
C ASN A 45 -18.16 -7.43 7.59
N PHE A 46 -17.49 -7.12 8.70
CA PHE A 46 -16.08 -7.47 8.89
C PHE A 46 -15.87 -8.99 8.90
N LEU A 47 -16.68 -9.74 9.62
CA LEU A 47 -16.60 -11.21 9.63
C LEU A 47 -16.79 -11.78 8.23
N LEU A 48 -17.79 -11.31 7.50
CA LEU A 48 -18.04 -11.71 6.13
C LEU A 48 -16.83 -11.43 5.20
N GLY A 49 -16.21 -10.25 5.36
CA GLY A 49 -14.98 -9.90 4.63
C GLY A 49 -13.78 -10.76 5.01
N LEU A 50 -13.69 -11.22 6.25
CA LEU A 50 -12.60 -12.08 6.73
C LEU A 50 -12.70 -13.52 6.20
N GLU A 51 -13.89 -14.05 5.96
CA GLU A 51 -14.09 -15.41 5.47
C GLU A 51 -13.35 -15.70 4.16
N THR A 52 -13.26 -14.71 3.27
CA THR A 52 -12.58 -14.84 1.98
C THR A 52 -11.21 -14.17 1.92
N LEU A 53 -10.72 -13.63 3.03
CA LEU A 53 -9.47 -12.85 3.05
C LEU A 53 -8.26 -13.66 2.57
N SER A 54 -8.14 -14.91 3.01
CA SER A 54 -7.02 -15.77 2.59
C SER A 54 -6.98 -16.01 1.09
N LEU A 55 -8.14 -16.26 0.47
CA LEU A 55 -8.27 -16.46 -0.98
C LEU A 55 -7.93 -15.18 -1.75
N ARG A 56 -8.43 -14.03 -1.29
CA ARG A 56 -8.12 -12.74 -1.90
C ARG A 56 -6.63 -12.42 -1.80
N MET A 57 -6.02 -12.62 -0.63
CA MET A 57 -4.59 -12.36 -0.44
C MET A 57 -3.71 -13.25 -1.31
N GLU A 58 -4.07 -14.52 -1.50
CA GLU A 58 -3.37 -15.42 -2.40
C GLU A 58 -3.43 -14.93 -3.86
N ARG A 59 -4.61 -14.51 -4.31
CA ARG A 59 -4.79 -13.92 -5.65
C ARG A 59 -4.02 -12.61 -5.80
N HIS A 60 -4.11 -11.70 -4.84
CA HIS A 60 -3.37 -10.45 -4.83
C HIS A 60 -1.86 -10.69 -4.95
N CYS A 61 -1.29 -11.56 -4.12
CA CYS A 61 0.14 -11.84 -4.12
C CYS A 61 0.61 -12.48 -5.44
N GLY A 62 -0.18 -13.43 -5.97
CA GLY A 62 0.09 -14.05 -7.26
C GLY A 62 0.09 -13.05 -8.41
N ASN A 63 -0.94 -12.20 -8.48
CA ASN A 63 -1.03 -11.14 -9.48
C ASN A 63 0.14 -10.14 -9.35
N THR A 64 0.47 -9.73 -8.11
CA THR A 64 1.57 -8.79 -7.87
C THR A 64 2.92 -9.36 -8.31
N MET A 65 3.18 -10.63 -8.04
CA MET A 65 4.40 -11.30 -8.48
C MET A 65 4.49 -11.36 -10.03
N ALA A 66 3.39 -11.73 -10.69
CA ALA A 66 3.35 -11.81 -12.15
C ALA A 66 3.54 -10.44 -12.79
N LEU A 67 2.84 -9.40 -12.28
CA LEU A 67 3.02 -8.03 -12.73
C LEU A 67 4.45 -7.51 -12.48
N ALA A 68 5.03 -7.77 -11.31
CA ALA A 68 6.40 -7.36 -10.98
C ALA A 68 7.43 -7.94 -11.97
N ARG A 69 7.29 -9.22 -12.32
CA ARG A 69 8.16 -9.88 -13.33
C ARG A 69 7.98 -9.28 -14.71
N TYR A 70 6.75 -9.02 -15.12
CA TYR A 70 6.47 -8.36 -16.38
C TYR A 70 7.12 -6.97 -16.44
N LEU A 71 6.92 -6.14 -15.41
CA LEU A 71 7.49 -4.80 -15.34
C LEU A 71 9.03 -4.82 -15.33
N GLN A 72 9.66 -5.78 -14.62
CA GLN A 72 11.11 -5.93 -14.56
C GLN A 72 11.74 -6.17 -15.94
N SER A 73 11.02 -6.84 -16.83
CA SER A 73 11.47 -7.09 -18.21
C SER A 73 11.11 -6.01 -19.23
N HIS A 74 10.29 -5.03 -18.83
CA HIS A 74 9.74 -4.05 -19.77
C HIS A 74 10.73 -2.90 -20.08
N PRO A 75 10.98 -2.52 -21.36
CA PRO A 75 11.99 -1.53 -21.75
C PRO A 75 11.73 -0.11 -21.22
N MET A 76 10.47 0.26 -20.97
CA MET A 76 10.08 1.56 -20.43
C MET A 76 10.17 1.64 -18.89
N VAL A 77 10.48 0.55 -18.22
CA VAL A 77 10.63 0.50 -16.75
C VAL A 77 12.10 0.65 -16.40
N SER A 78 12.41 1.54 -15.45
CA SER A 78 13.77 1.79 -14.97
C SER A 78 14.15 0.89 -13.78
N TRP A 79 13.20 0.62 -12.90
CA TRP A 79 13.36 -0.22 -11.71
C TRP A 79 12.01 -0.74 -11.22
N VAL A 80 12.03 -1.84 -10.48
CA VAL A 80 10.85 -2.40 -9.78
C VAL A 80 11.24 -2.68 -8.33
N ASN A 81 10.43 -2.21 -7.39
CA ASN A 81 10.61 -2.43 -5.96
C ASN A 81 9.47 -3.32 -5.43
N TYR A 82 9.77 -4.60 -5.27
CA TYR A 82 8.86 -5.60 -4.72
C TYR A 82 9.64 -6.71 -4.00
N PRO A 83 9.41 -6.94 -2.72
CA PRO A 83 10.22 -7.87 -1.92
C PRO A 83 10.08 -9.36 -2.33
N GLY A 84 9.11 -9.68 -3.18
CA GLY A 84 8.99 -11.00 -3.79
C GLY A 84 10.02 -11.31 -4.89
N LEU A 85 10.64 -10.30 -5.48
CA LEU A 85 11.70 -10.49 -6.48
C LEU A 85 12.98 -10.96 -5.81
N SER A 86 13.66 -11.94 -6.39
CA SER A 86 14.84 -12.59 -5.80
C SER A 86 16.06 -11.67 -5.67
N ASP A 87 16.15 -10.65 -6.49
CA ASP A 87 17.20 -9.62 -6.51
C ASP A 87 16.91 -8.45 -5.55
N HIS A 88 15.72 -8.42 -4.94
CA HIS A 88 15.37 -7.37 -3.99
C HIS A 88 16.17 -7.48 -2.69
N PRO A 89 16.74 -6.37 -2.15
CA PRO A 89 17.63 -6.40 -0.98
C PRO A 89 16.99 -7.01 0.28
N PHE A 90 15.67 -6.93 0.41
CA PHE A 90 14.94 -7.50 1.54
C PHE A 90 14.25 -8.84 1.23
N HIS A 91 14.50 -9.46 0.08
CA HIS A 91 13.88 -10.74 -0.30
C HIS A 91 14.10 -11.84 0.76
N ARG A 92 15.34 -11.94 1.29
CA ARG A 92 15.65 -12.90 2.36
C ARG A 92 14.81 -12.68 3.61
N LYS A 93 14.66 -11.42 4.06
CA LYS A 93 13.80 -11.08 5.20
C LYS A 93 12.33 -11.31 4.91
N ALA A 94 11.90 -11.03 3.68
CA ALA A 94 10.53 -11.30 3.28
C ALA A 94 10.20 -12.80 3.35
N ASN A 95 11.10 -13.67 2.93
CA ASN A 95 10.94 -15.13 3.08
C ASN A 95 10.91 -15.60 4.53
N GLU A 96 11.53 -14.86 5.44
CA GLU A 96 11.54 -15.18 6.88
C GLU A 96 10.23 -14.77 7.57
N TYR A 97 9.63 -13.63 7.18
CA TYR A 97 8.47 -13.05 7.87
C TYR A 97 7.13 -13.30 7.18
N PHE A 98 7.11 -13.45 5.86
CA PHE A 98 5.88 -13.66 5.12
C PHE A 98 5.62 -15.15 4.87
N ARG A 99 4.36 -15.48 4.66
CA ARG A 99 3.98 -16.79 4.14
C ARG A 99 4.65 -16.98 2.78
N LYS A 100 5.09 -18.21 2.50
CA LYS A 100 5.71 -18.59 1.22
C LYS A 100 4.86 -18.10 0.04
N ASP A 101 5.50 -17.48 -0.93
CA ASP A 101 4.92 -16.93 -2.16
C ASP A 101 3.87 -15.80 -1.95
N CYS A 102 3.75 -15.26 -0.74
CA CYS A 102 2.82 -14.18 -0.40
C CYS A 102 3.58 -12.97 0.17
N TYR A 103 4.12 -12.12 -0.69
CA TYR A 103 4.96 -10.97 -0.31
C TYR A 103 4.18 -9.63 -0.32
N GLY A 104 2.85 -9.70 -0.27
CA GLY A 104 1.97 -8.53 -0.29
C GLY A 104 1.49 -8.16 -1.69
N ALA A 105 0.59 -7.18 -1.73
CA ALA A 105 -0.12 -6.75 -2.94
C ALA A 105 0.28 -5.37 -3.44
N VAL A 106 1.32 -4.77 -2.86
CA VAL A 106 1.79 -3.42 -3.23
C VAL A 106 3.20 -3.51 -3.81
N LEU A 107 3.39 -2.91 -4.97
CA LEU A 107 4.68 -2.70 -5.59
C LEU A 107 4.85 -1.25 -6.01
N THR A 108 6.09 -0.82 -6.22
CA THR A 108 6.42 0.43 -6.89
C THR A 108 7.38 0.17 -8.03
N PHE A 109 7.31 1.00 -9.06
CA PHE A 109 8.24 0.94 -10.18
C PHE A 109 8.46 2.33 -10.79
N GLY A 110 9.55 2.50 -11.52
CA GLY A 110 9.89 3.74 -12.20
C GLY A 110 9.59 3.68 -13.69
N VAL A 111 8.90 4.71 -14.23
CA VAL A 111 8.70 4.90 -15.66
C VAL A 111 9.83 5.78 -16.22
N LYS A 112 10.55 5.30 -17.23
CA LYS A 112 11.63 6.07 -17.88
C LYS A 112 11.10 7.38 -18.44
N GLY A 113 11.84 8.47 -18.22
CA GLY A 113 11.46 9.81 -18.65
C GLY A 113 10.85 10.68 -17.53
N GLY A 114 10.62 10.12 -16.35
CA GLY A 114 10.20 10.87 -15.16
C GLY A 114 8.71 11.22 -15.15
N LEU A 115 8.39 12.44 -14.68
CA LEU A 115 7.03 12.89 -14.40
C LEU A 115 6.08 12.83 -15.60
N GLY A 116 6.50 13.34 -16.78
CA GLY A 116 5.64 13.40 -17.96
C GLY A 116 5.16 12.02 -18.42
N PRO A 117 6.07 11.11 -18.79
CA PRO A 117 5.71 9.73 -19.11
C PRO A 117 4.97 8.99 -17.99
N GLY A 118 5.31 9.22 -16.72
CA GLY A 118 4.60 8.64 -15.59
C GLY A 118 3.14 9.09 -15.50
N THR A 119 2.86 10.37 -15.68
CA THR A 119 1.49 10.92 -15.74
C THR A 119 0.74 10.35 -16.95
N LYS A 120 1.36 10.36 -18.13
CA LYS A 120 0.76 9.82 -19.36
C LYS A 120 0.42 8.34 -19.22
N PHE A 121 1.29 7.56 -18.56
CA PHE A 121 1.01 6.16 -18.24
C PHE A 121 -0.30 6.03 -17.45
N ILE A 122 -0.43 6.75 -16.33
CA ILE A 122 -1.63 6.65 -15.47
C ILE A 122 -2.90 7.08 -16.20
N ASP A 123 -2.84 8.22 -16.93
CA ASP A 123 -4.00 8.76 -17.65
C ASP A 123 -4.47 7.84 -18.78
N SER A 124 -3.61 6.95 -19.25
CA SER A 124 -3.92 6.01 -20.34
C SER A 124 -4.53 4.69 -19.85
N LEU A 125 -4.45 4.40 -18.53
CA LEU A 125 -5.00 3.17 -17.97
C LEU A 125 -6.53 3.12 -18.08
N ARG A 126 -7.06 1.93 -18.33
CA ARG A 126 -8.50 1.69 -18.56
C ARG A 126 -9.12 0.78 -17.51
N LEU A 127 -8.36 -0.19 -17.01
CA LEU A 127 -8.78 -1.15 -15.99
C LEU A 127 -8.41 -0.64 -14.60
N ALA A 128 -7.14 -0.28 -14.39
CA ALA A 128 -6.66 0.22 -13.12
C ALA A 128 -7.20 1.62 -12.83
N SER A 129 -7.59 1.86 -11.59
CA SER A 129 -8.17 3.15 -11.17
C SER A 129 -7.13 4.01 -10.46
N GLN A 130 -7.15 5.32 -10.74
CA GLN A 130 -6.29 6.28 -10.06
C GLN A 130 -6.84 6.58 -8.65
N LEU A 131 -6.37 5.85 -7.67
CA LEU A 131 -6.80 5.96 -6.27
C LEU A 131 -5.72 5.44 -5.32
N ALA A 132 -5.57 6.11 -4.17
CA ALA A 132 -4.68 5.68 -3.09
C ALA A 132 -5.45 4.79 -2.09
N ASN A 133 -5.26 3.48 -2.17
CA ASN A 133 -5.78 2.51 -1.20
C ASN A 133 -4.85 1.28 -1.14
N VAL A 134 -5.17 0.33 -0.28
CA VAL A 134 -4.47 -0.96 -0.14
C VAL A 134 -5.50 -2.07 0.05
N GLY A 135 -5.36 -3.16 -0.70
CA GLY A 135 -6.20 -4.37 -0.54
C GLY A 135 -7.59 -4.25 -1.13
N ASP A 136 -7.81 -3.29 -2.02
CA ASP A 136 -9.03 -3.21 -2.83
C ASP A 136 -9.07 -4.37 -3.83
N ALA A 137 -10.27 -4.86 -4.15
CA ALA A 137 -10.47 -5.88 -5.20
C ALA A 137 -10.01 -5.37 -6.58
N LYS A 138 -10.05 -4.07 -6.81
CA LYS A 138 -9.56 -3.39 -8.01
C LYS A 138 -8.07 -3.11 -7.92
N THR A 139 -7.39 -3.16 -9.06
CA THR A 139 -6.03 -2.63 -9.20
C THR A 139 -6.06 -1.11 -9.15
N LEU A 140 -5.27 -0.53 -8.25
CA LEU A 140 -5.19 0.89 -7.99
C LEU A 140 -3.79 1.41 -8.24
N VAL A 141 -3.70 2.56 -8.89
CA VAL A 141 -2.42 3.17 -9.31
C VAL A 141 -2.39 4.64 -8.91
N ILE A 142 -1.26 5.10 -8.41
CA ILE A 142 -1.01 6.52 -8.18
C ILE A 142 0.40 6.89 -8.61
N HIS A 143 0.58 8.17 -8.95
CA HIS A 143 1.88 8.83 -9.06
C HIS A 143 2.13 9.64 -7.78
N PRO A 144 2.91 9.14 -6.81
CA PRO A 144 2.99 9.76 -5.49
C PRO A 144 3.50 11.21 -5.53
N ALA A 145 4.45 11.51 -6.42
CA ALA A 145 5.04 12.85 -6.49
C ALA A 145 4.04 13.94 -6.91
N SER A 146 3.06 13.63 -7.78
CA SER A 146 2.03 14.58 -8.22
C SER A 146 0.68 14.46 -7.49
N THR A 147 0.58 13.57 -6.49
CA THR A 147 -0.66 13.35 -5.75
C THR A 147 -0.45 13.43 -4.23
N THR A 148 -0.12 12.31 -3.59
CA THR A 148 -0.02 12.23 -2.12
C THR A 148 1.15 13.02 -1.53
N HIS A 149 2.16 13.37 -2.32
CA HIS A 149 3.35 14.12 -1.90
C HIS A 149 3.53 15.43 -2.68
N GLU A 150 2.51 15.90 -3.39
CA GLU A 150 2.54 17.13 -4.21
C GLU A 150 2.93 18.38 -3.40
N GLN A 151 2.57 18.42 -2.12
CA GLN A 151 2.88 19.55 -1.23
C GLN A 151 4.35 19.61 -0.79
N LEU A 152 5.13 18.57 -1.04
CA LEU A 152 6.54 18.49 -0.70
C LEU A 152 7.41 18.99 -1.84
N THR A 153 8.52 19.65 -1.49
CA THR A 153 9.58 19.95 -2.47
C THR A 153 10.22 18.67 -3.00
N GLU A 154 10.85 18.71 -4.17
CA GLU A 154 11.54 17.54 -4.75
C GLU A 154 12.59 16.93 -3.78
N ALA A 155 13.29 17.79 -3.02
CA ALA A 155 14.26 17.36 -2.02
C ALA A 155 13.60 16.58 -0.88
N GLU A 156 12.46 17.05 -0.38
CA GLU A 156 11.67 16.37 0.66
C GLU A 156 11.01 15.09 0.13
N GLN A 157 10.50 15.08 -1.10
CA GLN A 157 10.00 13.88 -1.77
C GLN A 157 11.09 12.82 -1.84
N LYS A 158 12.29 13.19 -2.32
CA LYS A 158 13.44 12.28 -2.38
C LYS A 158 13.87 11.77 -1.00
N ALA A 159 13.87 12.64 0.01
CA ALA A 159 14.16 12.23 1.40
C ALA A 159 13.11 11.26 1.96
N SER A 160 11.86 11.35 1.49
CA SER A 160 10.76 10.43 1.83
C SER A 160 10.77 9.15 0.99
N GLY A 161 11.73 9.00 0.06
CA GLY A 161 11.83 7.83 -0.82
C GLY A 161 10.90 7.89 -2.04
N VAL A 162 10.38 9.06 -2.39
CA VAL A 162 9.53 9.27 -3.57
C VAL A 162 10.36 9.91 -4.68
N SER A 163 10.47 9.23 -5.82
CA SER A 163 11.12 9.76 -7.03
C SER A 163 10.07 10.25 -8.03
N GLN A 164 10.50 11.13 -8.95
CA GLN A 164 9.62 11.73 -9.96
C GLN A 164 9.11 10.72 -11.01
N ASP A 165 9.75 9.58 -11.14
CA ASP A 165 9.40 8.49 -12.03
C ASP A 165 8.56 7.40 -11.36
N MET A 166 8.31 7.51 -10.03
CA MET A 166 7.69 6.47 -9.23
C MET A 166 6.20 6.32 -9.51
N ILE A 167 5.79 5.13 -9.83
CA ILE A 167 4.40 4.68 -9.82
C ILE A 167 4.22 3.69 -8.67
N ARG A 168 3.16 3.87 -7.87
CA ARG A 168 2.76 2.94 -6.82
C ARG A 168 1.50 2.21 -7.27
N VAL A 169 1.52 0.89 -7.13
CA VAL A 169 0.40 0.01 -7.50
C VAL A 169 -0.04 -0.80 -6.30
N SER A 170 -1.35 -0.81 -6.04
CA SER A 170 -2.01 -1.81 -5.20
C SER A 170 -2.72 -2.77 -6.14
N VAL A 171 -2.17 -3.95 -6.33
CA VAL A 171 -2.63 -4.92 -7.33
C VAL A 171 -3.89 -5.62 -6.84
N GLY A 172 -4.92 -5.63 -7.66
CA GLY A 172 -6.23 -6.23 -7.38
C GLY A 172 -6.30 -7.73 -7.66
N ILE A 173 -7.54 -8.23 -7.70
CA ILE A 173 -7.85 -9.65 -7.93
C ILE A 173 -8.40 -9.94 -9.33
N GLU A 174 -8.38 -8.97 -10.23
CA GLU A 174 -8.76 -9.14 -11.63
C GLU A 174 -7.92 -10.23 -12.31
N HIS A 175 -8.27 -10.63 -13.52
CA HIS A 175 -7.46 -11.57 -14.27
C HIS A 175 -6.10 -10.95 -14.58
N ILE A 176 -5.03 -11.70 -14.35
CA ILE A 176 -3.66 -11.15 -14.49
C ILE A 176 -3.36 -10.68 -15.91
N ASP A 177 -3.87 -11.36 -16.91
CA ASP A 177 -3.64 -10.97 -18.31
C ASP A 177 -4.29 -9.62 -18.63
N ASP A 178 -5.45 -9.31 -18.03
CA ASP A 178 -6.11 -8.03 -18.20
C ASP A 178 -5.32 -6.89 -17.52
N ILE A 179 -4.77 -7.15 -16.31
CA ILE A 179 -3.89 -6.19 -15.63
C ILE A 179 -2.65 -5.94 -16.47
N VAL A 180 -1.99 -6.99 -16.97
CA VAL A 180 -0.78 -6.88 -17.79
C VAL A 180 -1.08 -6.16 -19.11
N ALA A 181 -2.20 -6.45 -19.75
CA ALA A 181 -2.59 -5.79 -20.99
C ALA A 181 -2.85 -4.29 -20.79
N ASP A 182 -3.50 -3.92 -19.68
CA ASP A 182 -3.73 -2.51 -19.33
C ASP A 182 -2.42 -1.76 -19.07
N PHE A 183 -1.49 -2.38 -18.35
CA PHE A 183 -0.16 -1.79 -18.11
C PHE A 183 0.69 -1.73 -19.39
N ALA A 184 0.60 -2.73 -20.26
CA ALA A 184 1.31 -2.75 -21.53
C ALA A 184 0.90 -1.57 -22.42
N GLN A 185 -0.40 -1.37 -22.60
CA GLN A 185 -0.91 -0.26 -23.41
C GLN A 185 -0.59 1.10 -22.79
N GLY A 186 -0.66 1.24 -21.45
CA GLY A 186 -0.29 2.47 -20.76
C GLY A 186 1.21 2.80 -20.90
N LEU A 187 2.09 1.80 -20.82
CA LEU A 187 3.54 1.99 -21.01
C LEU A 187 3.90 2.33 -22.47
N GLU A 188 3.15 1.82 -23.45
CA GLU A 188 3.33 2.22 -24.85
C GLU A 188 2.90 3.68 -25.07
N GLU A 189 1.80 4.13 -24.49
CA GLU A 189 1.39 5.54 -24.51
C GLU A 189 2.42 6.46 -23.82
N ALA A 190 3.00 6.00 -22.71
CA ALA A 190 4.07 6.74 -22.01
C ALA A 190 5.35 6.87 -22.84
N ARG A 191 5.62 5.92 -23.74
CA ARG A 191 6.77 5.96 -24.65
C ARG A 191 6.66 7.08 -25.68
N ASN A 192 5.44 7.46 -26.04
CA ASN A 192 5.14 8.47 -27.03
C ASN A 192 4.97 9.88 -26.40
N ALA A 193 5.22 10.03 -25.11
CA ALA A 193 5.17 11.30 -24.39
C ALA A 193 6.57 11.92 -24.30
#